data_348ec6ab0c03bdf27393bfcba4efb7db
#
_entry.id   348ec6ab0c03bdf27393bfcba4efb7db
#
_cell.length_a   1.000
_cell.length_b   1.000
_cell.length_c   1.000
_cell.angle_alpha   90.00
_cell.angle_beta   90.00
_cell.angle_gamma   90.00
#
_symmetry.space_group_name_H-M   'P 1'
#
loop_
_entity.id
_entity.type
_entity.pdbx_description
1 polymer ?
#
loop_
_entity_poly.entity_id
_entity_poly.type
_entity_poly.pdbx_seq_one_letter_code
_entity_poly.pdbx_strand_id
1 'polypeptide(L)'
;MRKRYMIPFLFVLVLMIIYWAGPRLPETSLGTDLPDIPAGIGDLEQYVKAKEAGYPVKPGNESVILWGDSIGRPTPFVLLYLHGFSAGHFEGYPVTRDFVQEFKVNAYLPRLAGHGLREDEPLLEMTPENLYRSAREALGIACKLGEKVI
;
A
#
# COMPACT_ATOMS: atom_id res chain seq x y z
N MET A 1 9.94 -56.31 -16.13
CA MET A 1 10.63 -55.00 -15.81
C MET A 1 9.81 -53.75 -16.07
N ARG A 2 8.76 -53.73 -16.90
CA ARG A 2 7.96 -52.52 -17.24
C ARG A 2 7.09 -51.96 -16.10
N LYS A 3 6.50 -52.78 -15.23
CA LYS A 3 5.58 -52.33 -14.17
C LYS A 3 6.23 -51.44 -13.09
N ARG A 4 7.53 -51.63 -12.83
CA ARG A 4 8.26 -50.92 -11.76
C ARG A 4 8.41 -49.43 -12.01
N TYR A 5 8.43 -48.97 -13.26
CA TYR A 5 8.58 -47.57 -13.64
C TYR A 5 7.24 -46.90 -14.01
N MET A 6 6.21 -47.70 -14.16
CA MET A 6 4.88 -47.21 -14.57
C MET A 6 4.19 -46.45 -13.41
N ILE A 7 4.37 -46.92 -12.16
CA ILE A 7 3.78 -46.23 -10.99
C ILE A 7 4.39 -44.84 -10.75
N PRO A 8 5.73 -44.67 -10.68
CA PRO A 8 6.31 -43.34 -10.51
C PRO A 8 6.02 -42.43 -11.72
N PHE A 9 5.98 -42.96 -12.94
CA PHE A 9 5.59 -42.18 -14.11
C PHE A 9 4.14 -41.65 -14.05
N LEU A 10 3.20 -42.52 -13.64
CA LEU A 10 1.79 -42.16 -13.45
C LEU A 10 1.64 -41.10 -12.35
N PHE A 11 2.40 -41.23 -11.27
CA PHE A 11 2.39 -40.24 -10.19
C PHE A 11 2.88 -38.88 -10.63
N VAL A 12 3.98 -38.81 -11.39
CA VAL A 12 4.48 -37.54 -11.96
C VAL A 12 3.48 -36.95 -12.95
N LEU A 13 2.84 -37.79 -13.77
CA LEU A 13 1.80 -37.34 -14.71
C LEU A 13 0.59 -36.73 -13.98
N VAL A 14 0.15 -37.38 -12.90
CA VAL A 14 -0.96 -36.84 -12.06
C VAL A 14 -0.56 -35.52 -11.43
N LEU A 15 0.65 -35.38 -10.91
CA LEU A 15 1.13 -34.11 -10.36
C LEU A 15 1.18 -33.01 -11.43
N MET A 16 1.61 -33.33 -12.65
CA MET A 16 1.60 -32.41 -13.79
C MET A 16 0.17 -31.98 -14.14
N ILE A 17 -0.77 -32.93 -14.18
CA ILE A 17 -2.19 -32.62 -14.44
C ILE A 17 -2.76 -31.69 -13.35
N ILE A 18 -2.49 -31.99 -12.09
CA ILE A 18 -2.92 -31.14 -10.95
C ILE A 18 -2.32 -29.74 -11.09
N TYR A 19 -1.03 -29.62 -11.42
CA TYR A 19 -0.36 -28.34 -11.63
C TYR A 19 -0.98 -27.53 -12.79
N TRP A 20 -1.28 -28.18 -13.91
CA TRP A 20 -1.86 -27.51 -15.09
C TRP A 20 -3.35 -27.22 -14.95
N ALA A 21 -4.10 -28.06 -14.23
CA ALA A 21 -5.52 -27.89 -13.96
C ALA A 21 -5.81 -27.04 -12.70
N GLY A 22 -4.77 -26.74 -11.92
CA GLY A 22 -4.88 -25.93 -10.70
C GLY A 22 -5.36 -24.50 -10.97
N PRO A 23 -5.89 -23.84 -9.93
CA PRO A 23 -6.34 -22.46 -10.05
C PRO A 23 -5.17 -21.56 -10.46
N ARG A 24 -5.34 -20.82 -11.54
CA ARG A 24 -4.40 -19.78 -11.97
C ARG A 24 -4.82 -18.48 -11.35
N LEU A 25 -3.83 -17.72 -10.85
CA LEU A 25 -4.09 -16.34 -10.44
C LEU A 25 -4.62 -15.56 -11.66
N PRO A 26 -5.69 -14.77 -11.49
CA PRO A 26 -6.18 -13.92 -12.56
C PRO A 26 -5.07 -12.97 -13.02
N GLU A 27 -5.02 -12.69 -14.32
CA GLU A 27 -4.11 -11.66 -14.81
C GLU A 27 -4.49 -10.31 -14.21
N THR A 28 -3.55 -9.73 -13.49
CA THR A 28 -3.73 -8.44 -12.83
C THR A 28 -3.50 -7.32 -13.83
N SER A 29 -4.55 -6.60 -14.20
CA SER A 29 -4.44 -5.37 -14.98
C SER A 29 -4.10 -4.22 -14.02
N LEU A 30 -2.81 -3.95 -13.85
CA LEU A 30 -2.37 -2.76 -13.12
C LEU A 30 -2.64 -1.54 -14.00
N GLY A 31 -3.76 -0.86 -13.74
CA GLY A 31 -4.13 0.36 -14.46
C GLY A 31 -3.02 1.43 -14.40
N THR A 32 -2.87 2.18 -15.49
CA THR A 32 -1.87 3.27 -15.58
C THR A 32 -2.40 4.61 -15.08
N ASP A 33 -3.70 4.70 -14.82
CA ASP A 33 -4.35 5.94 -14.42
C ASP A 33 -3.87 6.39 -13.03
N LEU A 34 -3.43 7.64 -12.95
CA LEU A 34 -3.09 8.28 -11.69
C LEU A 34 -4.38 8.73 -11.00
N PRO A 35 -4.49 8.58 -9.69
CA PRO A 35 -5.55 9.19 -8.91
C PRO A 35 -5.58 10.72 -9.12
N ASP A 36 -6.76 11.32 -9.04
CA ASP A 36 -6.93 12.77 -9.11
C ASP A 36 -6.53 13.40 -7.77
N ILE A 37 -5.25 13.73 -7.66
CA ILE A 37 -4.66 14.32 -6.46
C ILE A 37 -4.64 15.84 -6.63
N PRO A 38 -5.08 16.62 -5.63
CA PRO A 38 -5.05 18.07 -5.68
C PRO A 38 -3.68 18.63 -6.08
N ALA A 39 -3.69 19.67 -6.91
CA ALA A 39 -2.46 20.32 -7.35
C ALA A 39 -1.80 21.12 -6.20
N GLY A 40 -2.60 21.69 -5.29
CA GLY A 40 -2.14 22.51 -4.18
C GLY A 40 -1.73 21.68 -2.97
N ILE A 41 -0.54 21.92 -2.45
CA ILE A 41 -0.06 21.25 -1.23
C ILE A 41 -0.95 21.55 -0.01
N GLY A 42 -1.54 22.74 0.06
CA GLY A 42 -2.44 23.14 1.15
C GLY A 42 -3.75 22.36 1.20
N ASP A 43 -4.15 21.72 0.09
CA ASP A 43 -5.40 20.96 -0.01
C ASP A 43 -5.22 19.49 0.34
N LEU A 44 -3.97 19.03 0.47
CA LEU A 44 -3.66 17.59 0.66
C LEU A 44 -4.19 17.04 1.97
N GLU A 45 -4.12 17.79 3.08
CA GLU A 45 -4.67 17.32 4.35
C GLU A 45 -6.18 17.12 4.27
N GLN A 46 -6.89 18.08 3.65
CA GLN A 46 -8.32 17.97 3.46
C GLN A 46 -8.67 16.82 2.53
N TYR A 47 -7.92 16.63 1.46
CA TYR A 47 -8.08 15.51 0.53
C TYR A 47 -7.93 14.16 1.25
N VAL A 48 -6.82 13.97 1.98
CA VAL A 48 -6.56 12.75 2.75
C VAL A 48 -7.67 12.50 3.77
N LYS A 49 -8.07 13.52 4.52
CA LYS A 49 -9.13 13.44 5.52
C LYS A 49 -10.49 13.10 4.91
N ALA A 50 -10.84 13.71 3.79
CA ALA A 50 -12.09 13.45 3.09
C ALA A 50 -12.13 12.01 2.55
N LYS A 51 -11.01 11.52 2.04
CA LYS A 51 -10.86 10.13 1.59
C LYS A 51 -11.04 9.13 2.75
N GLU A 52 -10.39 9.35 3.88
CA GLU A 52 -10.51 8.47 5.05
C GLU A 52 -11.94 8.47 5.63
N ALA A 53 -12.64 9.59 5.57
CA ALA A 53 -14.04 9.68 6.02
C ALA A 53 -15.01 8.79 5.23
N GLY A 54 -14.62 8.34 4.04
CA GLY A 54 -15.39 7.40 3.22
C GLY A 54 -15.27 5.93 3.67
N TYR A 55 -14.46 5.63 4.70
CA TYR A 55 -14.20 4.28 5.19
C TYR A 55 -14.43 4.16 6.70
N PRO A 56 -14.85 2.98 7.19
CA PRO A 56 -14.98 2.71 8.62
C PRO A 56 -13.60 2.46 9.27
N VAL A 57 -12.73 3.46 9.26
CA VAL A 57 -11.36 3.32 9.75
C VAL A 57 -11.34 3.14 11.27
N LYS A 58 -10.47 2.25 11.76
CA LYS A 58 -10.17 2.14 13.20
C LYS A 58 -9.45 3.40 13.66
N PRO A 59 -9.80 3.97 14.83
CA PRO A 59 -9.12 5.16 15.34
C PRO A 59 -7.61 4.98 15.37
N GLY A 60 -6.90 5.95 14.82
CA GLY A 60 -5.45 5.95 14.74
C GLY A 60 -4.86 5.17 13.56
N ASN A 61 -5.66 4.57 12.70
CA ASN A 61 -5.18 3.91 11.48
C ASN A 61 -5.37 4.77 10.21
N GLU A 62 -5.86 5.99 10.38
CA GLU A 62 -6.03 6.93 9.29
C GLU A 62 -4.68 7.30 8.67
N SER A 63 -4.67 7.58 7.36
CA SER A 63 -3.49 8.13 6.69
C SER A 63 -3.05 9.45 7.34
N VAL A 64 -1.74 9.67 7.48
CA VAL A 64 -1.18 10.85 8.17
C VAL A 64 -0.15 11.55 7.31
N ILE A 65 -0.25 12.89 7.23
CA ILE A 65 0.82 13.77 6.78
C ILE A 65 1.54 14.30 8.01
N LEU A 66 2.85 14.12 8.09
CA LEU A 66 3.71 14.74 9.07
C LEU A 66 4.48 15.88 8.42
N TRP A 67 4.41 17.06 9.00
CA TRP A 67 5.14 18.24 8.55
C TRP A 67 6.46 18.38 9.28
N GLY A 68 7.54 18.62 8.53
CA GLY A 68 8.88 18.75 9.10
C GLY A 68 9.07 20.07 9.84
N ASP A 69 8.97 21.17 9.11
CA ASP A 69 9.22 22.51 9.65
C ASP A 69 8.01 23.43 9.51
N SER A 70 7.38 23.44 8.35
CA SER A 70 6.28 24.34 8.05
C SER A 70 5.13 23.64 7.34
N ILE A 71 3.92 23.76 7.88
CA ILE A 71 2.70 23.24 7.27
C ILE A 71 2.48 23.87 5.89
N GLY A 72 2.13 23.04 4.91
CA GLY A 72 1.77 23.50 3.56
C GLY A 72 2.97 23.94 2.71
N ARG A 73 4.19 23.61 3.10
CA ARG A 73 5.40 23.85 2.30
C ARG A 73 6.08 22.56 1.92
N PRO A 74 6.53 22.41 0.66
CA PRO A 74 7.32 21.26 0.25
C PRO A 74 8.72 21.31 0.88
N THR A 75 9.31 20.13 1.09
CA THR A 75 10.69 19.98 1.57
C THR A 75 11.58 19.38 0.48
N PRO A 76 12.91 19.54 0.53
CA PRO A 76 13.83 18.94 -0.46
C PRO A 76 13.70 17.41 -0.55
N PHE A 77 13.37 16.76 0.58
CA PHE A 77 13.08 15.33 0.65
C PHE A 77 11.72 15.13 1.35
N VAL A 78 11.04 14.06 1.00
CA VAL A 78 9.84 13.59 1.70
C VAL A 78 9.96 12.11 1.99
N LEU A 79 9.60 11.71 3.20
CA LEU A 79 9.54 10.31 3.59
C LEU A 79 8.15 9.74 3.22
N LEU A 80 8.13 8.69 2.39
CA LEU A 80 6.94 7.90 2.13
C LEU A 80 7.06 6.55 2.84
N TYR A 81 6.27 6.34 3.89
CA TYR A 81 6.28 5.09 4.63
C TYR A 81 5.10 4.19 4.22
N LEU A 82 5.36 3.18 3.41
CA LEU A 82 4.40 2.14 3.06
C LEU A 82 4.53 0.99 4.07
N HIS A 83 3.50 0.80 4.90
CA HIS A 83 3.49 -0.24 5.93
C HIS A 83 3.36 -1.66 5.33
N GLY A 84 3.72 -2.69 6.10
CA GLY A 84 3.64 -4.09 5.71
C GLY A 84 2.22 -4.65 5.67
N PHE A 85 2.11 -5.92 5.22
CA PHE A 85 0.86 -6.68 5.19
C PHE A 85 0.30 -6.84 6.61
N SER A 86 -1.00 -6.62 6.77
CA SER A 86 -1.72 -6.69 8.06
C SER A 86 -1.22 -5.68 9.12
N ALA A 87 -0.44 -4.68 8.71
CA ALA A 87 0.10 -3.63 9.56
C ALA A 87 -0.62 -2.29 9.34
N GLY A 88 -0.15 -1.26 10.00
CA GLY A 88 -0.53 0.13 9.80
C GLY A 88 0.68 1.05 9.99
N HIS A 89 0.50 2.32 9.78
CA HIS A 89 1.61 3.28 9.90
C HIS A 89 2.24 3.33 11.31
N PHE A 90 1.50 2.91 12.34
CA PHE A 90 2.04 2.83 13.71
C PHE A 90 3.23 1.91 13.87
N GLU A 91 3.39 0.92 13.00
CA GLU A 91 4.54 0.03 13.02
C GLU A 91 5.85 0.81 12.88
N GLY A 92 5.88 1.81 12.01
CA GLY A 92 7.03 2.68 11.77
C GLY A 92 6.96 4.04 12.47
N TYR A 93 5.85 4.35 13.17
CA TYR A 93 5.58 5.71 13.64
C TYR A 93 6.67 6.32 14.54
N PRO A 94 7.24 5.62 15.51
CA PRO A 94 8.30 6.21 16.33
C PRO A 94 9.49 6.65 15.49
N VAL A 95 9.94 5.78 14.58
CA VAL A 95 11.08 6.04 13.70
C VAL A 95 10.76 7.14 12.67
N THR A 96 9.60 7.07 12.03
CA THR A 96 9.20 8.06 11.03
C THR A 96 9.02 9.45 11.62
N ARG A 97 8.44 9.54 12.83
CA ARG A 97 8.30 10.81 13.53
C ARG A 97 9.66 11.41 13.91
N ASP A 98 10.54 10.59 14.48
CA ASP A 98 11.87 11.05 14.89
C ASP A 98 12.69 11.48 13.65
N PHE A 99 12.56 10.75 12.54
CA PHE A 99 13.17 11.13 11.27
C PHE A 99 12.67 12.49 10.74
N VAL A 100 11.34 12.71 10.75
CA VAL A 100 10.74 13.98 10.37
C VAL A 100 11.25 15.14 11.24
N GLN A 101 11.36 14.92 12.54
CA GLN A 101 11.82 15.93 13.48
C GLN A 101 13.31 16.24 13.33
N GLU A 102 14.14 15.23 13.13
CA GLU A 102 15.59 15.38 13.00
C GLU A 102 15.98 16.06 11.68
N PHE A 103 15.40 15.58 10.57
CA PHE A 103 15.79 16.04 9.23
C PHE A 103 14.92 17.19 8.70
N LYS A 104 13.88 17.61 9.46
CA LYS A 104 12.96 18.68 9.06
C LYS A 104 12.30 18.43 7.68
N VAL A 105 12.01 17.18 7.36
CA VAL A 105 11.38 16.77 6.12
C VAL A 105 9.91 16.44 6.33
N ASN A 106 9.09 16.60 5.30
CA ASN A 106 7.72 16.13 5.35
C ASN A 106 7.68 14.60 5.24
N ALA A 107 6.61 13.99 5.74
CA ALA A 107 6.35 12.58 5.53
C ALA A 107 4.89 12.31 5.22
N TYR A 108 4.63 11.26 4.46
CA TYR A 108 3.30 10.72 4.26
C TYR A 108 3.26 9.24 4.66
N LEU A 109 2.35 8.92 5.54
CA LEU A 109 2.12 7.59 6.07
C LEU A 109 0.71 7.17 5.68
N PRO A 110 0.52 6.56 4.50
CA PRO A 110 -0.80 6.15 4.02
C PRO A 110 -1.33 4.94 4.77
N ARG A 111 -2.65 4.82 4.83
CA ARG A 111 -3.36 3.58 5.05
C ARG A 111 -3.54 2.90 3.68
N LEU A 112 -2.93 1.75 3.50
CA LEU A 112 -3.05 0.98 2.27
C LEU A 112 -4.44 0.31 2.17
N ALA A 113 -4.85 -0.02 0.95
CA ALA A 113 -6.14 -0.67 0.70
C ALA A 113 -6.35 -1.91 1.57
N GLY A 114 -7.57 -2.09 2.09
CA GLY A 114 -7.93 -3.20 2.95
C GLY A 114 -7.36 -3.17 4.38
N HIS A 115 -6.53 -2.19 4.72
CA HIS A 115 -5.90 -2.13 6.05
C HIS A 115 -6.62 -1.15 6.98
N GLY A 116 -6.52 -1.40 8.29
CA GLY A 116 -6.98 -0.49 9.32
C GLY A 116 -8.48 -0.25 9.40
N LEU A 117 -9.32 -1.10 8.81
CA LEU A 117 -10.78 -0.98 8.82
C LEU A 117 -11.42 -1.74 10.00
N ARG A 118 -12.63 -1.31 10.41
CA ARG A 118 -13.39 -1.92 11.52
C ARG A 118 -14.14 -3.20 11.14
N GLU A 119 -14.11 -3.58 9.89
CA GLU A 119 -14.70 -4.82 9.40
C GLU A 119 -14.03 -6.05 10.00
N ASP A 120 -14.71 -7.19 10.04
CA ASP A 120 -14.17 -8.40 10.66
C ASP A 120 -12.96 -8.94 9.90
N GLU A 121 -13.01 -8.92 8.55
CA GLU A 121 -11.94 -9.43 7.70
C GLU A 121 -11.61 -8.46 6.54
N PRO A 122 -11.12 -7.25 6.84
CA PRO A 122 -10.97 -6.19 5.84
C PRO A 122 -9.94 -6.52 4.75
N LEU A 123 -8.99 -7.41 5.04
CA LEU A 123 -7.97 -7.83 4.07
C LEU A 123 -8.51 -8.75 2.98
N LEU A 124 -9.70 -9.36 3.14
CA LEU A 124 -10.31 -10.16 2.08
C LEU A 124 -10.71 -9.32 0.86
N GLU A 125 -10.96 -8.04 1.04
CA GLU A 125 -11.27 -7.12 -0.06
C GLU A 125 -10.01 -6.55 -0.74
N MET A 126 -8.83 -6.86 -0.22
CA MET A 126 -7.59 -6.41 -0.80
C MET A 126 -7.28 -7.21 -2.08
N THR A 127 -7.16 -6.50 -3.19
CA THR A 127 -6.71 -7.04 -4.47
C THR A 127 -5.36 -6.43 -4.87
N PRO A 128 -4.58 -7.08 -5.73
CA PRO A 128 -3.36 -6.48 -6.27
C PRO A 128 -3.59 -5.11 -6.88
N GLU A 129 -4.74 -4.92 -7.57
CA GLU A 129 -5.10 -3.66 -8.23
C GLU A 129 -5.34 -2.53 -7.24
N ASN A 130 -6.16 -2.78 -6.17
CA ASN A 130 -6.48 -1.73 -5.21
C ASN A 130 -5.29 -1.40 -4.30
N LEU A 131 -4.47 -2.40 -3.96
CA LEU A 131 -3.22 -2.19 -3.24
C LEU A 131 -2.24 -1.34 -4.07
N TYR A 132 -2.04 -1.70 -5.33
CA TYR A 132 -1.17 -0.96 -6.25
C TYR A 132 -1.67 0.48 -6.44
N ARG A 133 -2.99 0.67 -6.63
CA ARG A 133 -3.58 2.00 -6.76
C ARG A 133 -3.37 2.84 -5.52
N SER A 134 -3.55 2.27 -4.32
CA SER A 134 -3.32 3.01 -3.07
C SER A 134 -1.85 3.40 -2.88
N ALA A 135 -0.91 2.53 -3.26
CA ALA A 135 0.52 2.84 -3.22
C ALA A 135 0.91 3.94 -4.23
N ARG A 136 0.34 3.90 -5.45
CA ARG A 136 0.57 4.95 -6.47
C ARG A 136 0.00 6.30 -6.04
N GLU A 137 -1.19 6.31 -5.45
CA GLU A 137 -1.77 7.52 -4.90
C GLU A 137 -0.89 8.08 -3.78
N ALA A 138 -0.40 7.21 -2.90
CA ALA A 138 0.51 7.61 -1.84
C ALA A 138 1.80 8.24 -2.38
N LEU A 139 2.38 7.66 -3.43
CA LEU A 139 3.53 8.24 -4.12
C LEU A 139 3.19 9.61 -4.73
N GLY A 140 2.02 9.74 -5.37
CA GLY A 140 1.56 11.00 -5.94
C GLY A 140 1.40 12.11 -4.90
N ILE A 141 0.87 11.80 -3.71
CA ILE A 141 0.78 12.72 -2.57
C ILE A 141 2.19 13.08 -2.09
N ALA A 142 3.08 12.10 -1.90
CA ALA A 142 4.46 12.34 -1.49
C ALA A 142 5.19 13.28 -2.46
N CYS A 143 5.02 13.10 -3.76
CA CYS A 143 5.61 13.99 -4.78
C CYS A 143 5.11 15.44 -4.71
N LYS A 144 4.00 15.71 -4.01
CA LYS A 144 3.54 17.09 -3.73
C LYS A 144 4.13 17.64 -2.44
N LEU A 145 4.49 16.77 -1.50
CA LEU A 145 5.04 17.13 -0.18
C LEU A 145 6.55 17.39 -0.21
N GLY A 146 7.26 16.92 -1.24
CA GLY A 146 8.70 17.15 -1.38
C GLY A 146 9.22 16.92 -2.80
N GLU A 147 10.46 17.36 -3.04
CA GLU A 147 11.10 17.28 -4.35
C GLU A 147 11.61 15.86 -4.67
N LYS A 148 12.08 15.14 -3.64
CA LYS A 148 12.62 13.78 -3.77
C LYS A 148 11.97 12.88 -2.71
N VAL A 149 11.40 11.76 -3.17
CA VAL A 149 10.78 10.76 -2.29
C VAL A 149 11.83 9.74 -1.85
N ILE A 150 11.85 9.46 -0.55
CA ILE A 150 12.66 8.42 0.10
C ILE A 150 11.76 7.48 0.89
#